data_1f40d91851cc62b02f041e8f5925f656
#
_entry.id   1f40d91851cc62b02f041e8f5925f656
#
_cell.length_a   1.000
_cell.length_b   1.000
_cell.length_c   1.000
_cell.angle_alpha   90.00
_cell.angle_beta   90.00
_cell.angle_gamma   90.00
#
_symmetry.space_group_name_H-M   'P 1'
#
loop_
_entity.id
_entity.type
_entity.pdbx_description
1 polymer ?
#
loop_
_entity_poly.entity_id
_entity_poly.type
_entity_poly.pdbx_seq_one_letter_code
_entity_poly.pdbx_strand_id
1 'polypeptide(L)'
;MNNQFSQKVSDIIVYSKEEANRLKSSYIGPEHLLLGMLRDGEGKAIEILSKLKTNLTDIKKQIEAILKEHADDMLLPDADVPLSNGAAKILKLCILEARVMKSQVADTEHVLLAILKDKDNLAATVLEANHVNYQQVFEQLSLQPDISAGMGFTEDDDDEEEMNQSRSPHGSGERQQQAQTASRKPTNDTPVLDNFGTDMTKAAEEGRLDPVVGREREIERLAQILSRRKKNNPILIGEPGVGKSAIVEGLALRIIQKKVSRILFDKRVVALDMTAVVAGTKYRGQFEERIRSILNELQKNPNVILFIDEIHTIVGAGSAAGSMDAANMLKPALARGEIQCIGATTLDEYRKNIEKDGALERRFQKVMVEPTTADETLQILRNIKDKYEDHHNVNYTDAALEACVKLTDRYITDRNFPDKAIDALDEAGSRVHLTNVSVPKEIEDQEKLIEEAKNNKNEAVKSQNFELAASFRDKEKELAVQLDV
;
A
#
# COMPACT_ATOMS: atom_id res chain seq x y z
N MET A 1 -9.69 -14.36 12.34
CA MET A 1 -8.30 -13.87 12.36
C MET A 1 -7.54 -14.55 11.23
N ASN A 2 -6.89 -13.77 10.39
CA ASN A 2 -6.37 -14.21 9.09
C ASN A 2 -5.32 -15.31 9.21
N ASN A 3 -5.37 -16.32 8.33
CA ASN A 3 -4.41 -17.41 8.13
C ASN A 3 -2.95 -16.97 7.78
N GLN A 4 -2.51 -15.80 8.24
CA GLN A 4 -1.18 -15.25 7.93
C GLN A 4 -0.13 -15.56 9.00
N PHE A 5 -0.55 -15.92 10.22
CA PHE A 5 0.33 -16.25 11.34
C PHE A 5 0.24 -17.71 11.67
N SER A 6 1.37 -18.31 12.09
CA SER A 6 1.38 -19.65 12.67
C SER A 6 0.66 -19.68 14.02
N GLN A 7 0.28 -20.88 14.47
CA GLN A 7 -0.29 -21.06 15.82
C GLN A 7 0.68 -20.55 16.89
N LYS A 8 1.98 -20.80 16.73
CA LYS A 8 3.02 -20.35 17.68
C LYS A 8 3.10 -18.82 17.79
N VAL A 9 2.96 -18.07 16.69
CA VAL A 9 2.92 -16.60 16.75
C VAL A 9 1.66 -16.12 17.48
N SER A 10 0.53 -16.81 17.30
CA SER A 10 -0.70 -16.50 18.04
C SER A 10 -0.52 -16.73 19.54
N ASP A 11 0.14 -17.80 19.94
CA ASP A 11 0.44 -18.12 21.33
C ASP A 11 1.42 -17.11 21.94
N ILE A 12 2.44 -16.67 21.18
CA ILE A 12 3.38 -15.61 21.58
C ILE A 12 2.63 -14.30 21.87
N ILE A 13 1.64 -13.93 21.06
CA ILE A 13 0.84 -12.70 21.30
C ILE A 13 0.06 -12.83 22.61
N VAL A 14 -0.49 -14.01 22.93
CA VAL A 14 -1.17 -14.25 24.21
C VAL A 14 -0.19 -14.15 25.37
N TYR A 15 0.98 -14.82 25.30
CA TYR A 15 2.02 -14.72 26.32
C TYR A 15 2.56 -13.29 26.49
N SER A 16 2.65 -12.53 25.39
CA SER A 16 3.06 -11.13 25.44
C SER A 16 2.08 -10.26 26.24
N LYS A 17 0.77 -10.53 26.12
CA LYS A 17 -0.26 -9.87 26.90
C LYS A 17 -0.15 -10.22 28.40
N GLU A 18 0.10 -11.48 28.71
CA GLU A 18 0.30 -11.93 30.11
C GLU A 18 1.57 -11.31 30.71
N GLU A 19 2.68 -11.21 29.93
CA GLU A 19 3.91 -10.58 30.39
C GLU A 19 3.74 -9.06 30.58
N ALA A 20 2.99 -8.37 29.70
CA ALA A 20 2.65 -6.96 29.86
C ALA A 20 1.84 -6.72 31.15
N ASN A 21 0.83 -7.56 31.42
CA ASN A 21 0.06 -7.50 32.67
C ASN A 21 0.95 -7.79 33.91
N ARG A 22 1.84 -8.79 33.84
CA ARG A 22 2.78 -9.15 34.91
C ARG A 22 3.70 -7.98 35.28
N LEU A 23 4.15 -7.25 34.25
CA LEU A 23 5.08 -6.11 34.40
C LEU A 23 4.36 -4.76 34.59
N LYS A 24 3.02 -4.77 34.70
CA LYS A 24 2.19 -3.58 34.86
C LYS A 24 2.41 -2.53 33.76
N SER A 25 2.55 -2.98 32.52
CA SER A 25 2.72 -2.09 31.36
C SER A 25 1.36 -1.69 30.79
N SER A 26 1.19 -0.42 30.45
CA SER A 26 -0.06 0.14 29.89
C SER A 26 -0.31 -0.27 28.43
N TYR A 27 0.64 -0.94 27.77
CA TYR A 27 0.56 -1.40 26.39
C TYR A 27 1.44 -2.64 26.16
N ILE A 28 1.13 -3.38 25.09
CA ILE A 28 1.97 -4.49 24.63
C ILE A 28 2.95 -3.93 23.59
N GLY A 29 4.24 -3.80 23.95
CA GLY A 29 5.31 -3.34 23.05
C GLY A 29 6.09 -4.49 22.41
N PRO A 30 7.08 -4.17 21.53
CA PRO A 30 8.01 -5.13 20.94
C PRO A 30 8.79 -5.95 21.97
N GLU A 31 9.13 -5.36 23.09
CA GLU A 31 9.78 -5.99 24.26
C GLU A 31 8.93 -7.10 24.86
N HIS A 32 7.62 -6.91 24.91
CA HIS A 32 6.68 -7.93 25.40
C HIS A 32 6.53 -9.07 24.39
N LEU A 33 6.61 -8.79 23.07
CA LEU A 33 6.65 -9.84 22.04
C LEU A 33 7.89 -10.72 22.19
N LEU A 34 9.05 -10.13 22.47
CA LEU A 34 10.28 -10.87 22.72
C LEU A 34 10.18 -11.68 24.04
N LEU A 35 9.62 -11.10 25.11
CA LEU A 35 9.38 -11.81 26.37
C LEU A 35 8.40 -13.00 26.21
N GLY A 36 7.34 -12.81 25.44
CA GLY A 36 6.40 -13.88 25.09
C GLY A 36 7.06 -15.03 24.33
N MET A 37 7.96 -14.70 23.39
CA MET A 37 8.77 -15.68 22.65
C MET A 37 9.76 -16.42 23.57
N LEU A 38 10.42 -15.73 24.46
CA LEU A 38 11.36 -16.32 25.44
C LEU A 38 10.63 -17.18 26.49
N ARG A 39 9.36 -16.89 26.78
CA ARG A 39 8.51 -17.64 27.67
C ARG A 39 8.00 -18.93 27.04
N ASP A 40 7.60 -18.91 25.78
CA ASP A 40 7.22 -20.08 24.99
C ASP A 40 8.40 -21.09 24.96
N GLY A 41 9.61 -20.58 24.79
CA GLY A 41 10.83 -21.39 24.83
C GLY A 41 11.00 -22.35 23.65
N GLU A 42 10.08 -22.35 22.69
CA GLU A 42 10.06 -23.20 21.52
C GLU A 42 10.08 -22.39 20.21
N GLY A 43 10.38 -23.07 19.10
CA GLY A 43 10.35 -22.47 17.75
C GLY A 43 11.73 -22.11 17.22
N LYS A 44 11.77 -21.86 15.89
CA LYS A 44 13.02 -21.59 15.16
C LYS A 44 13.77 -20.36 15.68
N ALA A 45 13.05 -19.35 16.17
CA ALA A 45 13.68 -18.15 16.76
C ALA A 45 14.55 -18.51 17.99
N ILE A 46 14.03 -19.34 18.88
CA ILE A 46 14.75 -19.78 20.10
C ILE A 46 15.92 -20.70 19.75
N GLU A 47 15.76 -21.58 18.77
CA GLU A 47 16.84 -22.42 18.24
C GLU A 47 18.01 -21.57 17.70
N ILE A 48 17.70 -20.52 16.95
CA ILE A 48 18.71 -19.62 16.38
C ILE A 48 19.43 -18.85 17.50
N LEU A 49 18.69 -18.27 18.44
CA LEU A 49 19.29 -17.59 19.59
C LEU A 49 20.20 -18.52 20.39
N SER A 50 19.81 -19.79 20.54
CA SER A 50 20.62 -20.82 21.21
C SER A 50 21.87 -21.18 20.40
N LYS A 51 21.78 -21.27 19.05
CA LYS A 51 22.94 -21.51 18.15
C LYS A 51 23.93 -20.35 18.18
N LEU A 52 23.45 -19.13 18.32
CA LEU A 52 24.27 -17.92 18.52
C LEU A 52 24.91 -17.85 19.91
N LYS A 53 24.71 -18.90 20.76
CA LYS A 53 25.21 -18.99 22.13
C LYS A 53 24.78 -17.81 23.03
N THR A 54 23.61 -17.26 22.75
CA THR A 54 23.07 -16.13 23.50
C THR A 54 22.46 -16.62 24.81
N ASN A 55 22.71 -15.90 25.92
CA ASN A 55 22.11 -16.22 27.20
C ASN A 55 20.68 -15.68 27.29
N LEU A 56 19.68 -16.53 27.01
CA LEU A 56 18.27 -16.15 26.99
C LEU A 56 17.77 -15.61 28.34
N THR A 57 18.33 -16.12 29.45
CA THR A 57 17.98 -15.66 30.81
C THR A 57 18.49 -14.27 31.11
N ASP A 58 19.64 -13.88 30.56
CA ASP A 58 20.20 -12.52 30.74
C ASP A 58 19.43 -11.51 29.89
N ILE A 59 19.05 -11.85 28.64
CA ILE A 59 18.16 -11.01 27.81
C ILE A 59 16.86 -10.72 28.55
N LYS A 60 16.21 -11.79 29.07
CA LYS A 60 14.97 -11.66 29.83
C LYS A 60 15.13 -10.70 31.01
N LYS A 61 16.17 -10.88 31.83
CA LYS A 61 16.44 -10.02 32.99
C LYS A 61 16.70 -8.57 32.61
N GLN A 62 17.45 -8.31 31.51
CA GLN A 62 17.73 -6.95 31.04
C GLN A 62 16.43 -6.25 30.61
N ILE A 63 15.56 -6.92 29.84
CA ILE A 63 14.27 -6.36 29.44
C ILE A 63 13.38 -6.09 30.66
N GLU A 64 13.27 -7.07 31.59
CA GLU A 64 12.47 -6.91 32.80
C GLU A 64 12.98 -5.78 33.71
N ALA A 65 14.29 -5.57 33.81
CA ALA A 65 14.87 -4.49 34.59
C ALA A 65 14.47 -3.12 34.02
N ILE A 66 14.59 -2.93 32.70
CA ILE A 66 14.23 -1.66 32.03
C ILE A 66 12.73 -1.40 32.11
N LEU A 67 11.88 -2.41 31.93
CA LEU A 67 10.43 -2.27 32.00
C LEU A 67 9.93 -1.96 33.42
N LYS A 68 10.59 -2.48 34.47
CA LYS A 68 10.25 -2.17 35.86
C LYS A 68 10.51 -0.71 36.24
N GLU A 69 11.45 -0.04 35.62
CA GLU A 69 11.70 1.39 35.83
C GLU A 69 10.59 2.29 35.26
N HIS A 70 9.77 1.73 34.32
CA HIS A 70 8.68 2.42 33.62
C HIS A 70 7.31 1.84 33.96
N ALA A 71 7.19 1.03 35.02
CA ALA A 71 5.94 0.39 35.41
C ALA A 71 4.92 1.42 35.95
N ASP A 72 3.68 1.32 35.49
CA ASP A 72 2.57 2.17 35.92
C ASP A 72 1.84 1.51 37.11
N ASP A 73 2.01 2.04 38.30
CA ASP A 73 1.45 1.45 39.54
C ASP A 73 -0.10 1.56 39.65
N MET A 74 -0.74 2.25 38.69
CA MET A 74 -2.20 2.46 38.66
C MET A 74 -2.98 1.41 37.87
N LEU A 75 -2.31 0.44 37.21
CA LEU A 75 -3.00 -0.60 36.42
C LEU A 75 -3.58 -1.70 37.31
N LEU A 76 -4.87 -1.97 37.13
CA LEU A 76 -5.57 -3.08 37.75
C LEU A 76 -5.11 -4.42 37.11
N PRO A 77 -4.97 -5.49 37.92
CA PRO A 77 -4.75 -6.83 37.34
C PRO A 77 -5.90 -7.20 36.41
N ASP A 78 -5.59 -7.81 35.26
CA ASP A 78 -6.53 -8.23 34.18
C ASP A 78 -7.11 -7.11 33.31
N ALA A 79 -6.49 -5.94 33.23
CA ALA A 79 -6.85 -4.95 32.25
C ALA A 79 -6.59 -5.45 30.81
N ASP A 80 -7.48 -5.11 29.88
CA ASP A 80 -7.30 -5.40 28.46
C ASP A 80 -6.25 -4.44 27.86
N VAL A 81 -4.99 -4.88 27.87
CA VAL A 81 -3.84 -4.05 27.48
C VAL A 81 -3.77 -3.97 25.95
N PRO A 82 -3.84 -2.77 25.35
CA PRO A 82 -3.81 -2.61 23.90
C PRO A 82 -2.41 -2.84 23.32
N LEU A 83 -2.36 -3.26 22.04
CA LEU A 83 -1.11 -3.29 21.28
C LEU A 83 -0.60 -1.88 21.02
N SER A 84 0.69 -1.65 21.28
CA SER A 84 1.37 -0.42 20.90
C SER A 84 1.53 -0.30 19.37
N ASN A 85 1.69 0.92 18.88
CA ASN A 85 2.01 1.14 17.45
C ASN A 85 3.30 0.42 17.03
N GLY A 86 4.29 0.31 17.93
CA GLY A 86 5.54 -0.43 17.69
C GLY A 86 5.30 -1.93 17.51
N ALA A 87 4.53 -2.56 18.40
CA ALA A 87 4.20 -3.98 18.29
C ALA A 87 3.35 -4.28 17.05
N ALA A 88 2.37 -3.42 16.74
CA ALA A 88 1.57 -3.54 15.53
C ALA A 88 2.43 -3.42 14.25
N LYS A 89 3.46 -2.56 14.25
CA LYS A 89 4.44 -2.42 13.18
C LYS A 89 5.28 -3.69 13.02
N ILE A 90 5.76 -4.26 14.13
CA ILE A 90 6.53 -5.52 14.13
C ILE A 90 5.72 -6.68 13.54
N LEU A 91 4.46 -6.83 13.92
CA LEU A 91 3.60 -7.87 13.37
C LEU A 91 3.36 -7.70 11.85
N LYS A 92 3.24 -6.47 11.36
CA LYS A 92 3.19 -6.21 9.91
C LYS A 92 4.51 -6.54 9.22
N LEU A 93 5.65 -6.14 9.80
CA LEU A 93 6.98 -6.47 9.28
C LEU A 93 7.23 -7.99 9.28
N CYS A 94 6.76 -8.72 10.29
CA CYS A 94 6.84 -10.17 10.36
C CYS A 94 6.21 -10.86 9.14
N ILE A 95 5.06 -10.39 8.67
CA ILE A 95 4.42 -10.89 7.45
C ILE A 95 5.28 -10.58 6.21
N LEU A 96 5.91 -9.42 6.17
CA LEU A 96 6.81 -9.05 5.07
C LEU A 96 8.07 -9.91 5.06
N GLU A 97 8.70 -10.17 6.23
CA GLU A 97 9.85 -11.07 6.35
C GLU A 97 9.50 -12.49 5.91
N ALA A 98 8.33 -13.00 6.29
CA ALA A 98 7.86 -14.31 5.85
C ALA A 98 7.75 -14.38 4.30
N ARG A 99 7.28 -13.31 3.65
CA ARG A 99 7.21 -13.24 2.19
C ARG A 99 8.60 -13.17 1.53
N VAL A 100 9.52 -12.40 2.11
CA VAL A 100 10.92 -12.32 1.64
C VAL A 100 11.57 -13.69 1.69
N MET A 101 11.29 -14.47 2.73
CA MET A 101 11.79 -15.85 2.90
C MET A 101 10.94 -16.91 2.17
N LYS A 102 9.97 -16.50 1.33
CA LYS A 102 9.06 -17.37 0.58
C LYS A 102 8.27 -18.34 1.47
N SER A 103 8.06 -18.00 2.74
CA SER A 103 7.24 -18.76 3.67
C SER A 103 5.76 -18.42 3.46
N GLN A 104 4.88 -19.44 3.48
CA GLN A 104 3.44 -19.24 3.32
C GLN A 104 2.79 -18.62 4.57
N VAL A 105 3.41 -18.82 5.74
CA VAL A 105 2.88 -18.39 7.04
C VAL A 105 4.01 -17.70 7.81
N ALA A 106 3.69 -16.60 8.48
CA ALA A 106 4.64 -15.93 9.37
C ALA A 106 4.79 -16.71 10.67
N ASP A 107 6.02 -17.11 11.01
CA ASP A 107 6.38 -17.91 12.20
C ASP A 107 7.36 -17.15 13.10
N THR A 108 7.81 -17.77 14.18
CA THR A 108 8.62 -17.18 15.26
C THR A 108 9.90 -16.50 14.78
N GLU A 109 10.60 -17.12 13.82
CA GLU A 109 11.82 -16.57 13.20
C GLU A 109 11.56 -15.24 12.47
N HIS A 110 10.40 -15.12 11.84
CA HIS A 110 10.02 -13.88 11.15
C HIS A 110 9.68 -12.76 12.14
N VAL A 111 9.15 -13.09 13.33
CA VAL A 111 8.95 -12.13 14.43
C VAL A 111 10.29 -11.63 14.94
N LEU A 112 11.27 -12.53 15.14
CA LEU A 112 12.62 -12.17 15.59
C LEU A 112 13.33 -11.26 14.57
N LEU A 113 13.25 -11.59 13.27
CA LEU A 113 13.79 -10.75 12.19
C LEU A 113 13.12 -9.37 12.15
N ALA A 114 11.79 -9.32 12.31
CA ALA A 114 11.04 -8.08 12.33
C ALA A 114 11.44 -7.17 13.52
N ILE A 115 11.68 -7.75 14.69
CA ILE A 115 12.17 -7.03 15.87
C ILE A 115 13.55 -6.42 15.59
N LEU A 116 14.49 -7.20 15.05
CA LEU A 116 15.84 -6.76 14.74
C LEU A 116 15.91 -5.76 13.58
N LYS A 117 14.94 -5.79 12.66
CA LYS A 117 14.85 -4.86 11.52
C LYS A 117 14.42 -3.45 11.96
N ASP A 118 13.56 -3.35 12.96
CA ASP A 118 13.11 -2.08 13.53
C ASP A 118 14.04 -1.65 14.67
N LYS A 119 15.11 -0.93 14.35
CA LYS A 119 16.15 -0.52 15.31
C LYS A 119 15.67 0.46 16.39
N ASP A 120 14.51 1.05 16.22
CA ASP A 120 13.97 2.06 17.13
C ASP A 120 13.22 1.45 18.34
N ASN A 121 13.36 0.13 18.60
CA ASN A 121 12.69 -0.55 19.70
C ASN A 121 13.67 -1.10 20.76
N LEU A 122 13.18 -1.18 22.00
CA LEU A 122 13.96 -1.65 23.15
C LEU A 122 14.45 -3.09 22.98
N ALA A 123 13.62 -3.97 22.42
CA ALA A 123 13.96 -5.38 22.22
C ALA A 123 15.14 -5.55 21.25
N ALA A 124 15.18 -4.77 20.17
CA ALA A 124 16.33 -4.75 19.25
C ALA A 124 17.61 -4.26 19.93
N THR A 125 17.52 -3.19 20.72
CA THR A 125 18.66 -2.64 21.46
C THR A 125 19.26 -3.67 22.42
N VAL A 126 18.42 -4.42 23.15
CA VAL A 126 18.88 -5.47 24.07
C VAL A 126 19.48 -6.65 23.30
N LEU A 127 18.89 -7.06 22.17
CA LEU A 127 19.43 -8.13 21.33
C LEU A 127 20.80 -7.73 20.73
N GLU A 128 20.93 -6.51 20.21
CA GLU A 128 22.21 -6.01 19.67
C GLU A 128 23.29 -5.91 20.76
N ALA A 129 22.95 -5.49 21.98
CA ALA A 129 23.87 -5.48 23.12
C ALA A 129 24.37 -6.89 23.50
N ASN A 130 23.58 -7.92 23.22
CA ASN A 130 23.95 -9.33 23.39
C ASN A 130 24.51 -9.96 22.10
N HIS A 131 25.02 -9.14 21.18
CA HIS A 131 25.67 -9.55 19.92
C HIS A 131 24.74 -10.32 18.97
N VAL A 132 23.44 -10.10 19.01
CA VAL A 132 22.47 -10.65 18.06
C VAL A 132 22.06 -9.54 17.11
N ASN A 133 22.38 -9.66 15.82
CA ASN A 133 21.99 -8.72 14.79
C ASN A 133 21.17 -9.39 13.69
N TYR A 134 20.47 -8.59 12.88
CA TYR A 134 19.61 -9.05 11.80
C TYR A 134 20.34 -9.98 10.83
N GLN A 135 21.56 -9.64 10.44
CA GLN A 135 22.30 -10.38 9.42
C GLN A 135 22.72 -11.77 9.91
N GLN A 136 23.17 -11.90 11.16
CA GLN A 136 23.49 -13.19 11.76
C GLN A 136 22.29 -14.11 11.87
N VAL A 137 21.11 -13.58 12.25
CA VAL A 137 19.89 -14.36 12.32
C VAL A 137 19.44 -14.80 10.92
N PHE A 138 19.52 -13.91 9.94
CA PHE A 138 19.16 -14.18 8.56
C PHE A 138 20.08 -15.24 7.91
N GLU A 139 21.40 -15.15 8.15
CA GLU A 139 22.38 -16.15 7.67
C GLU A 139 22.11 -17.52 8.29
N GLN A 140 21.80 -17.61 9.59
CA GLN A 140 21.47 -18.86 10.25
C GLN A 140 20.17 -19.50 9.69
N LEU A 141 19.22 -18.71 9.24
CA LEU A 141 18.01 -19.18 8.59
C LEU A 141 18.28 -19.66 7.15
N SER A 142 19.14 -18.98 6.42
CA SER A 142 19.52 -19.33 5.05
C SER A 142 20.35 -20.62 4.97
N LEU A 143 21.04 -21.00 6.06
CA LEU A 143 21.83 -22.22 6.17
C LEU A 143 21.02 -23.46 6.57
N GLN A 144 19.72 -23.35 6.83
CA GLN A 144 18.85 -24.48 7.13
C GLN A 144 18.04 -24.88 5.88
N PRO A 145 18.28 -26.03 5.25
CA PRO A 145 17.40 -26.55 4.23
C PRO A 145 16.06 -26.96 4.88
N ASP A 146 14.96 -26.39 4.39
CA ASP A 146 13.60 -26.76 4.78
C ASP A 146 13.35 -28.25 4.53
N ILE A 147 13.18 -29.03 5.61
CA ILE A 147 12.67 -30.40 5.55
C ILE A 147 11.13 -30.33 5.54
N SER A 148 10.54 -29.77 4.50
CA SER A 148 9.12 -29.98 4.17
C SER A 148 8.75 -29.45 2.77
N ALA A 149 9.40 -29.99 1.73
CA ALA A 149 8.81 -30.04 0.40
C ALA A 149 9.40 -31.29 -0.28
N GLY A 150 8.67 -32.35 -0.19
CA GLY A 150 8.94 -33.55 -0.96
C GLY A 150 8.68 -33.32 -2.45
N MET A 151 9.53 -33.92 -3.28
CA MET A 151 9.50 -34.12 -4.73
C MET A 151 10.09 -32.99 -5.60
N GLY A 152 11.35 -33.11 -5.86
CA GLY A 152 11.95 -33.59 -7.14
C GLY A 152 12.13 -32.48 -8.14
N PHE A 153 13.38 -32.07 -8.33
CA PHE A 153 14.09 -32.15 -9.62
C PHE A 153 15.51 -31.60 -9.42
N THR A 154 16.39 -32.52 -9.73
CA THR A 154 17.82 -32.55 -9.99
C THR A 154 18.54 -31.22 -10.18
N GLU A 155 19.65 -31.21 -9.48
CA GLU A 155 20.89 -30.45 -9.63
C GLU A 155 21.39 -30.45 -11.06
N ASP A 156 22.02 -29.38 -11.47
CA ASP A 156 23.34 -29.43 -12.08
C ASP A 156 24.08 -28.13 -11.73
N ASP A 157 25.27 -28.43 -11.24
CA ASP A 157 26.30 -27.61 -10.64
C ASP A 157 27.14 -26.80 -11.65
N ASP A 158 27.88 -25.86 -11.06
CA ASP A 158 29.27 -25.49 -11.35
C ASP A 158 29.52 -24.64 -12.60
N ASP A 159 30.42 -23.71 -12.69
CA ASP A 159 31.55 -23.27 -11.90
C ASP A 159 32.03 -21.91 -12.42
N GLU A 160 32.81 -21.25 -11.60
CA GLU A 160 33.61 -20.07 -11.92
C GLU A 160 34.79 -20.34 -12.85
N GLU A 161 35.30 -19.27 -13.41
CA GLU A 161 36.69 -18.98 -13.81
C GLU A 161 37.15 -19.08 -15.26
N GLU A 162 37.55 -17.90 -15.66
CA GLU A 162 38.79 -17.48 -16.38
C GLU A 162 39.19 -18.02 -17.76
N MET A 163 39.34 -16.99 -18.59
CA MET A 163 40.43 -16.73 -19.56
C MET A 163 40.80 -17.74 -20.65
N ASN A 164 40.68 -17.21 -21.81
CA ASN A 164 41.70 -17.12 -22.86
C ASN A 164 41.54 -17.94 -24.16
N GLN A 165 41.46 -17.15 -25.20
CA GLN A 165 42.06 -17.30 -26.54
C GLN A 165 41.69 -18.45 -27.47
N SER A 166 41.12 -17.98 -28.57
CA SER A 166 41.52 -18.22 -29.96
C SER A 166 41.02 -19.45 -30.72
N ARG A 167 40.54 -19.11 -31.91
CA ARG A 167 40.51 -19.82 -33.18
C ARG A 167 39.30 -20.66 -33.58
N SER A 168 38.55 -20.06 -34.50
CA SER A 168 37.72 -20.75 -35.52
C SER A 168 38.55 -21.74 -36.36
N PRO A 169 38.03 -22.57 -37.28
CA PRO A 169 36.77 -22.46 -38.01
C PRO A 169 36.06 -23.79 -38.41
N HIS A 170 34.86 -23.61 -39.01
CA HIS A 170 34.17 -24.48 -40.01
C HIS A 170 33.33 -25.67 -39.52
N GLY A 171 32.07 -25.62 -40.01
CA GLY A 171 31.23 -26.80 -40.18
C GLY A 171 29.73 -26.52 -40.24
N SER A 172 29.25 -26.37 -41.47
CA SER A 172 27.86 -26.31 -41.93
C SER A 172 26.94 -27.38 -41.35
N GLY A 173 25.68 -26.98 -41.07
CA GLY A 173 24.57 -27.91 -40.81
C GLY A 173 23.26 -27.23 -40.52
N GLU A 174 22.44 -26.98 -41.52
CA GLU A 174 21.04 -26.58 -41.43
C GLU A 174 20.24 -27.59 -40.63
N ARG A 175 19.50 -27.12 -39.64
CA ARG A 175 18.24 -27.74 -39.22
C ARG A 175 17.30 -26.66 -38.61
N GLN A 176 16.21 -26.46 -39.36
CA GLN A 176 15.00 -25.77 -38.94
C GLN A 176 14.50 -26.37 -37.61
N GLN A 177 14.30 -25.55 -36.63
CA GLN A 177 13.38 -25.83 -35.54
C GLN A 177 12.50 -24.62 -35.26
N GLN A 178 11.23 -24.87 -35.44
CA GLN A 178 10.09 -23.97 -35.16
C GLN A 178 10.16 -23.42 -33.74
N ALA A 179 10.23 -22.12 -33.65
CA ALA A 179 10.04 -21.42 -32.38
C ALA A 179 8.55 -21.46 -32.01
N GLN A 180 8.20 -22.32 -31.07
CA GLN A 180 6.96 -22.18 -30.31
C GLN A 180 7.13 -21.02 -29.35
N THR A 181 6.45 -19.92 -29.61
CA THR A 181 6.28 -18.79 -28.68
C THR A 181 5.39 -19.26 -27.53
N ALA A 182 5.99 -19.76 -26.47
CA ALA A 182 5.33 -19.90 -25.18
C ALA A 182 5.14 -18.50 -24.58
N SER A 183 3.89 -18.08 -24.45
CA SER A 183 3.51 -16.87 -23.72
C SER A 183 3.96 -16.98 -22.27
N ARG A 184 5.09 -16.35 -21.95
CA ARG A 184 5.49 -16.12 -20.56
C ARG A 184 4.49 -15.14 -19.93
N LYS A 185 3.75 -15.58 -18.91
CA LYS A 185 3.03 -14.68 -18.01
C LYS A 185 4.06 -13.71 -17.41
N PRO A 186 3.79 -12.40 -17.40
CA PRO A 186 4.67 -11.44 -16.76
C PRO A 186 4.72 -11.75 -15.26
N THR A 187 5.87 -12.15 -14.78
CA THR A 187 6.21 -12.13 -13.35
C THR A 187 6.30 -10.68 -12.93
N ASN A 188 5.60 -10.30 -11.87
CA ASN A 188 5.66 -8.94 -11.28
C ASN A 188 7.04 -8.75 -10.61
N ASP A 189 8.04 -8.32 -11.37
CA ASP A 189 9.39 -8.10 -10.85
C ASP A 189 9.63 -6.65 -10.39
N THR A 190 8.63 -5.98 -9.80
CA THR A 190 8.71 -4.59 -9.31
C THR A 190 8.24 -4.43 -7.85
N PRO A 191 8.80 -5.18 -6.88
CA PRO A 191 8.32 -5.16 -5.50
C PRO A 191 8.51 -3.80 -4.80
N VAL A 192 9.57 -3.05 -5.13
CA VAL A 192 9.79 -1.72 -4.54
C VAL A 192 8.81 -0.71 -5.12
N LEU A 193 8.62 -0.72 -6.44
CA LEU A 193 7.68 0.18 -7.11
C LEU A 193 6.23 -0.08 -6.65
N ASP A 194 5.85 -1.34 -6.46
CA ASP A 194 4.52 -1.74 -5.99
C ASP A 194 4.23 -1.30 -4.54
N ASN A 195 5.28 -1.06 -3.73
CA ASN A 195 5.13 -0.51 -2.37
C ASN A 195 4.88 1.00 -2.34
N PHE A 196 5.31 1.72 -3.36
CA PHE A 196 5.23 3.19 -3.43
C PHE A 196 4.36 3.69 -4.58
N GLY A 197 3.72 2.79 -5.31
CA GLY A 197 2.90 3.13 -6.46
C GLY A 197 1.63 2.31 -6.56
N THR A 198 0.66 2.86 -7.29
CA THR A 198 -0.59 2.18 -7.63
C THR A 198 -0.55 1.74 -9.09
N ASP A 199 -0.73 0.45 -9.35
CA ASP A 199 -0.82 -0.08 -10.71
C ASP A 199 -2.18 0.23 -11.33
N MET A 200 -2.22 1.24 -12.19
CA MET A 200 -3.43 1.66 -12.90
C MET A 200 -3.89 0.61 -13.92
N THR A 201 -2.96 -0.11 -14.53
CA THR A 201 -3.29 -1.14 -15.51
C THR A 201 -3.98 -2.32 -14.84
N LYS A 202 -3.49 -2.71 -13.67
CA LYS A 202 -4.13 -3.73 -12.84
C LYS A 202 -5.48 -3.28 -12.30
N ALA A 203 -5.58 -2.01 -11.86
CA ALA A 203 -6.87 -1.42 -11.45
C ALA A 203 -7.89 -1.39 -12.59
N ALA A 204 -7.43 -1.15 -13.83
CA ALA A 204 -8.25 -1.22 -15.03
C ALA A 204 -8.75 -2.65 -15.32
N GLU A 205 -7.88 -3.66 -15.16
CA GLU A 205 -8.22 -5.07 -15.35
C GLU A 205 -9.25 -5.54 -14.30
N GLU A 206 -9.12 -5.07 -13.07
CA GLU A 206 -10.05 -5.36 -11.96
C GLU A 206 -11.36 -4.54 -12.02
N GLY A 207 -11.52 -3.66 -13.01
CA GLY A 207 -12.72 -2.84 -13.18
C GLY A 207 -12.90 -1.74 -12.13
N ARG A 208 -11.83 -1.36 -11.43
CA ARG A 208 -11.87 -0.34 -10.36
C ARG A 208 -11.80 1.09 -10.88
N LEU A 209 -11.40 1.27 -12.16
CA LEU A 209 -11.31 2.60 -12.76
C LEU A 209 -12.65 3.04 -13.36
N ASP A 210 -12.86 4.35 -13.38
CA ASP A 210 -14.02 4.95 -13.99
C ASP A 210 -13.88 5.05 -15.52
N PRO A 211 -14.97 4.92 -16.27
CA PRO A 211 -14.94 5.15 -17.71
C PRO A 211 -14.64 6.63 -18.02
N VAL A 212 -13.62 6.84 -18.83
CA VAL A 212 -13.20 8.21 -19.21
C VAL A 212 -13.90 8.63 -20.51
N VAL A 213 -14.51 9.81 -20.48
CA VAL A 213 -15.31 10.37 -21.57
C VAL A 213 -14.75 11.72 -22.00
N GLY A 214 -14.81 11.99 -23.29
CA GLY A 214 -14.46 13.32 -23.87
C GLY A 214 -12.96 13.60 -23.92
N ARG A 215 -12.09 12.61 -23.65
CA ARG A 215 -10.61 12.77 -23.62
C ARG A 215 -9.89 11.92 -24.67
N GLU A 216 -10.59 11.54 -25.74
CA GLU A 216 -10.06 10.68 -26.80
C GLU A 216 -8.81 11.28 -27.45
N ARG A 217 -8.82 12.59 -27.69
CA ARG A 217 -7.71 13.31 -28.37
C ARG A 217 -6.45 13.33 -27.49
N GLU A 218 -6.60 13.62 -26.22
CA GLU A 218 -5.50 13.66 -25.26
C GLU A 218 -4.91 12.27 -25.03
N ILE A 219 -5.75 11.23 -24.86
CA ILE A 219 -5.31 9.84 -24.71
C ILE A 219 -4.58 9.36 -25.96
N GLU A 220 -5.12 9.67 -27.16
CA GLU A 220 -4.46 9.34 -28.41
C GLU A 220 -3.11 10.04 -28.55
N ARG A 221 -3.06 11.32 -28.15
CA ARG A 221 -1.82 12.09 -28.15
C ARG A 221 -0.78 11.53 -27.18
N LEU A 222 -1.20 11.09 -25.99
CA LEU A 222 -0.33 10.36 -25.05
C LEU A 222 0.26 9.11 -25.70
N ALA A 223 -0.62 8.25 -26.29
CA ALA A 223 -0.20 7.01 -26.94
C ALA A 223 0.77 7.27 -28.11
N GLN A 224 0.55 8.32 -28.90
CA GLN A 224 1.46 8.75 -29.98
C GLN A 224 2.83 9.16 -29.42
N ILE A 225 2.87 9.94 -28.33
CA ILE A 225 4.13 10.41 -27.74
C ILE A 225 4.90 9.25 -27.15
N LEU A 226 4.24 8.38 -26.38
CA LEU A 226 4.84 7.18 -25.77
C LEU A 226 5.41 6.19 -26.81
N SER A 227 4.85 6.17 -28.02
CA SER A 227 5.31 5.33 -29.12
C SER A 227 6.50 5.92 -29.89
N ARG A 228 6.99 7.11 -29.55
CA ARG A 228 8.12 7.76 -30.24
C ARG A 228 9.45 7.16 -29.80
N ARG A 229 10.42 7.18 -30.69
CA ARG A 229 11.80 6.73 -30.41
C ARG A 229 12.55 7.70 -29.46
N LYS A 230 12.29 9.01 -29.56
CA LYS A 230 12.90 10.07 -28.74
C LYS A 230 11.83 11.02 -28.30
N LYS A 231 12.02 11.70 -27.17
CA LYS A 231 11.01 12.59 -26.54
C LYS A 231 9.68 11.87 -26.34
N ASN A 232 9.78 10.66 -25.77
CA ASN A 232 8.66 9.75 -25.54
C ASN A 232 8.05 9.87 -24.15
N ASN A 233 8.33 10.97 -23.44
CA ASN A 233 7.75 11.28 -22.14
C ASN A 233 6.74 12.44 -22.31
N PRO A 234 5.42 12.17 -22.27
CA PRO A 234 4.42 13.22 -22.28
C PRO A 234 4.32 13.92 -20.93
N ILE A 235 3.98 15.20 -20.95
CA ILE A 235 3.60 15.94 -19.76
C ILE A 235 2.24 16.59 -19.98
N LEU A 236 1.27 16.25 -19.14
CA LEU A 236 -0.07 16.82 -19.11
C LEU A 236 -0.02 18.16 -18.38
N ILE A 237 -0.44 19.24 -19.05
CA ILE A 237 -0.43 20.58 -18.51
C ILE A 237 -1.85 21.12 -18.53
N GLY A 238 -2.39 21.47 -17.37
CA GLY A 238 -3.74 22.02 -17.24
C GLY A 238 -4.04 22.43 -15.81
N GLU A 239 -5.07 23.22 -15.65
CA GLU A 239 -5.53 23.69 -14.36
C GLU A 239 -5.90 22.54 -13.41
N PRO A 240 -5.93 22.78 -12.08
CA PRO A 240 -6.45 21.78 -11.13
C PRO A 240 -7.90 21.40 -11.47
N GLY A 241 -8.24 20.13 -11.29
CA GLY A 241 -9.60 19.62 -11.49
C GLY A 241 -10.04 19.40 -12.95
N VAL A 242 -9.15 19.60 -13.95
CA VAL A 242 -9.50 19.36 -15.37
C VAL A 242 -9.46 17.87 -15.78
N GLY A 243 -9.07 16.96 -14.88
CA GLY A 243 -9.05 15.52 -15.14
C GLY A 243 -7.75 15.00 -15.77
N LYS A 244 -6.58 15.55 -15.39
CA LYS A 244 -5.27 15.07 -15.89
C LYS A 244 -5.01 13.60 -15.55
N SER A 245 -5.28 13.18 -14.33
CA SER A 245 -5.10 11.81 -13.85
C SER A 245 -6.07 10.86 -14.55
N ALA A 246 -7.33 11.28 -14.77
CA ALA A 246 -8.34 10.52 -15.52
C ALA A 246 -7.89 10.19 -16.97
N ILE A 247 -7.13 11.08 -17.62
CA ILE A 247 -6.57 10.82 -18.97
C ILE A 247 -5.60 9.62 -18.93
N VAL A 248 -4.80 9.51 -17.87
CA VAL A 248 -3.85 8.39 -17.69
C VAL A 248 -4.58 7.11 -17.36
N GLU A 249 -5.63 7.17 -16.54
CA GLU A 249 -6.56 6.05 -16.29
C GLU A 249 -7.22 5.58 -17.58
N GLY A 250 -7.68 6.52 -18.43
CA GLY A 250 -8.22 6.22 -19.74
C GLY A 250 -7.21 5.54 -20.67
N LEU A 251 -5.93 5.91 -20.59
CA LEU A 251 -4.86 5.23 -21.31
C LEU A 251 -4.68 3.80 -20.79
N ALA A 252 -4.68 3.58 -19.47
CA ALA A 252 -4.59 2.25 -18.87
C ALA A 252 -5.76 1.35 -19.28
N LEU A 253 -6.99 1.87 -19.26
CA LEU A 253 -8.19 1.17 -19.77
C LEU A 253 -8.04 0.78 -21.26
N ARG A 254 -7.54 1.67 -22.11
CA ARG A 254 -7.34 1.38 -23.54
C ARG A 254 -6.21 0.37 -23.78
N ILE A 255 -5.18 0.33 -22.94
CA ILE A 255 -4.12 -0.69 -22.99
C ILE A 255 -4.72 -2.07 -22.73
N ILE A 256 -5.52 -2.25 -21.68
CA ILE A 256 -6.18 -3.51 -21.33
C ILE A 256 -7.17 -3.92 -22.43
N GLN A 257 -7.94 -2.98 -22.96
CA GLN A 257 -8.88 -3.23 -24.07
C GLN A 257 -8.18 -3.43 -25.42
N LYS A 258 -6.83 -3.30 -25.47
CA LYS A 258 -6.04 -3.37 -26.73
C LYS A 258 -6.46 -2.34 -27.78
N LYS A 259 -7.03 -1.19 -27.36
CA LYS A 259 -7.45 -0.07 -28.21
C LYS A 259 -6.36 0.99 -28.35
N VAL A 260 -5.10 0.59 -28.35
CA VAL A 260 -3.90 1.44 -28.53
C VAL A 260 -2.96 0.82 -29.56
N SER A 261 -1.87 1.50 -29.87
CA SER A 261 -0.81 0.93 -30.73
C SER A 261 -0.24 -0.36 -30.13
N ARG A 262 0.12 -1.33 -30.98
CA ARG A 262 0.70 -2.63 -30.56
C ARG A 262 1.93 -2.49 -29.67
N ILE A 263 2.68 -1.39 -29.79
CA ILE A 263 3.86 -1.10 -28.96
C ILE A 263 3.49 -0.93 -27.47
N LEU A 264 2.23 -0.57 -27.19
CA LEU A 264 1.73 -0.32 -25.84
C LEU A 264 0.92 -1.48 -25.25
N PHE A 265 0.69 -2.59 -25.97
CA PHE A 265 -0.18 -3.68 -25.51
C PHE A 265 0.30 -4.37 -24.24
N ASP A 266 1.62 -4.47 -24.07
CA ASP A 266 2.22 -5.13 -22.91
C ASP A 266 2.79 -4.11 -21.90
N LYS A 267 2.42 -2.84 -22.05
CA LYS A 267 2.85 -1.79 -21.13
C LYS A 267 1.97 -1.77 -19.87
N ARG A 268 2.62 -1.49 -18.78
CA ARG A 268 2.05 -1.37 -17.44
C ARG A 268 2.21 0.07 -16.97
N VAL A 269 1.12 0.73 -16.58
CA VAL A 269 1.14 2.11 -16.08
C VAL A 269 1.07 2.08 -14.57
N VAL A 270 2.08 2.64 -13.90
CA VAL A 270 2.15 2.69 -12.44
C VAL A 270 2.23 4.14 -11.98
N ALA A 271 1.25 4.58 -11.20
CA ALA A 271 1.24 5.89 -10.56
C ALA A 271 2.13 5.88 -9.32
N LEU A 272 3.16 6.72 -9.29
CA LEU A 272 4.06 6.86 -8.16
C LEU A 272 3.50 7.85 -7.15
N ASP A 273 3.33 7.39 -5.91
CA ASP A 273 2.99 8.27 -4.79
C ASP A 273 4.27 8.85 -4.16
N MET A 274 4.55 10.11 -4.51
CA MET A 274 5.71 10.82 -3.97
C MET A 274 5.61 11.04 -2.46
N THR A 275 4.41 11.16 -1.92
CA THR A 275 4.18 11.31 -0.47
C THR A 275 4.59 10.04 0.25
N ALA A 276 4.22 8.87 -0.26
CA ALA A 276 4.63 7.58 0.27
C ALA A 276 6.16 7.36 0.19
N VAL A 277 6.80 7.82 -0.90
CA VAL A 277 8.27 7.71 -1.06
C VAL A 277 9.00 8.55 -0.02
N VAL A 278 8.50 9.75 0.30
CA VAL A 278 9.08 10.67 1.32
C VAL A 278 8.72 10.23 2.73
N ALA A 279 7.55 9.64 2.95
CA ALA A 279 7.05 9.28 4.27
C ALA A 279 8.03 8.37 5.02
N GLY A 280 8.32 8.73 6.28
CA GLY A 280 9.23 7.97 7.15
C GLY A 280 10.72 8.09 6.82
N THR A 281 11.13 8.95 5.88
CA THR A 281 12.55 9.23 5.63
C THR A 281 13.01 10.34 6.58
N LYS A 282 13.82 10.01 7.59
CA LYS A 282 14.41 10.99 8.51
C LYS A 282 15.67 11.65 7.92
N TYR A 283 16.34 10.98 7.00
CA TYR A 283 17.60 11.43 6.39
C TYR A 283 17.51 11.43 4.87
N ARG A 284 18.13 12.39 4.24
CA ARG A 284 18.22 12.53 2.78
C ARG A 284 18.67 11.25 2.07
N GLY A 285 19.63 10.52 2.64
CA GLY A 285 20.15 9.29 2.04
C GLY A 285 19.11 8.18 1.89
N GLN A 286 18.16 8.07 2.83
CA GLN A 286 17.09 7.06 2.75
C GLN A 286 16.13 7.32 1.59
N PHE A 287 15.81 8.58 1.34
CA PHE A 287 14.99 8.98 0.19
C PHE A 287 15.74 8.72 -1.13
N GLU A 288 17.01 9.10 -1.20
CA GLU A 288 17.85 8.87 -2.38
C GLU A 288 17.98 7.37 -2.68
N GLU A 289 18.10 6.53 -1.67
CA GLU A 289 18.16 5.07 -1.82
C GLU A 289 16.85 4.49 -2.35
N ARG A 290 15.68 4.96 -1.84
CA ARG A 290 14.36 4.54 -2.37
C ARG A 290 14.20 4.90 -3.84
N ILE A 291 14.49 6.16 -4.21
CA ILE A 291 14.42 6.60 -5.62
C ILE A 291 15.37 5.79 -6.49
N ARG A 292 16.58 5.51 -6.01
CA ARG A 292 17.55 4.68 -6.76
C ARG A 292 17.04 3.25 -6.96
N SER A 293 16.42 2.67 -5.94
CA SER A 293 15.83 1.33 -6.03
C SER A 293 14.68 1.29 -7.03
N ILE A 294 13.78 2.29 -7.01
CA ILE A 294 12.70 2.45 -8.00
C ILE A 294 13.27 2.59 -9.42
N LEU A 295 14.30 3.43 -9.60
CA LEU A 295 14.94 3.62 -10.91
C LEU A 295 15.59 2.33 -11.42
N ASN A 296 16.25 1.56 -10.57
CA ASN A 296 16.85 0.28 -10.93
C ASN A 296 15.79 -0.75 -11.36
N GLU A 297 14.62 -0.78 -10.71
CA GLU A 297 13.51 -1.63 -11.13
C GLU A 297 12.92 -1.20 -12.47
N LEU A 298 12.73 0.11 -12.69
CA LEU A 298 12.24 0.64 -13.95
C LEU A 298 13.20 0.36 -15.13
N GLN A 299 14.50 0.45 -14.90
CA GLN A 299 15.52 0.11 -15.92
C GLN A 299 15.50 -1.37 -16.31
N LYS A 300 15.23 -2.26 -15.35
CA LYS A 300 15.10 -3.71 -15.60
C LYS A 300 13.77 -4.06 -16.27
N ASN A 301 12.75 -3.23 -16.09
CA ASN A 301 11.39 -3.47 -16.59
C ASN A 301 10.95 -2.38 -17.58
N PRO A 302 11.42 -2.40 -18.83
CA PRO A 302 11.13 -1.37 -19.84
C PRO A 302 9.65 -1.38 -20.31
N ASN A 303 8.85 -2.35 -19.87
CA ASN A 303 7.41 -2.40 -20.07
C ASN A 303 6.63 -1.52 -19.10
N VAL A 304 7.26 -0.99 -18.05
CA VAL A 304 6.62 -0.10 -17.08
C VAL A 304 6.69 1.36 -17.57
N ILE A 305 5.55 2.05 -17.52
CA ILE A 305 5.42 3.49 -17.72
C ILE A 305 5.10 4.09 -16.36
N LEU A 306 5.98 4.97 -15.89
CA LEU A 306 5.79 5.66 -14.62
C LEU A 306 4.86 6.86 -14.82
N PHE A 307 3.80 6.96 -14.02
CA PHE A 307 2.99 8.18 -13.94
C PHE A 307 3.34 8.94 -12.66
N ILE A 308 3.61 10.22 -12.79
CA ILE A 308 3.91 11.10 -11.66
C ILE A 308 2.95 12.28 -11.73
N ASP A 309 2.00 12.27 -10.82
CA ASP A 309 1.15 13.44 -10.62
C ASP A 309 1.94 14.54 -9.90
N GLU A 310 1.60 15.78 -10.14
CA GLU A 310 2.33 16.94 -9.61
C GLU A 310 3.86 16.83 -9.77
N ILE A 311 4.32 16.46 -10.98
CA ILE A 311 5.75 16.21 -11.25
C ILE A 311 6.66 17.39 -10.86
N HIS A 312 6.12 18.59 -10.71
CA HIS A 312 6.83 19.77 -10.24
C HIS A 312 7.34 19.60 -8.78
N THR A 313 6.69 18.77 -7.96
CA THR A 313 7.11 18.47 -6.59
C THR A 313 8.47 17.79 -6.54
N ILE A 314 8.80 17.01 -7.55
CA ILE A 314 10.10 16.35 -7.69
C ILE A 314 11.18 17.35 -8.11
N VAL A 315 10.81 18.33 -8.98
CA VAL A 315 11.76 19.26 -9.62
C VAL A 315 11.94 20.52 -8.79
N GLY A 316 10.88 20.98 -8.09
CA GLY A 316 10.88 22.25 -7.33
C GLY A 316 11.44 22.14 -5.90
N ALA A 317 11.73 20.96 -5.44
CA ALA A 317 12.22 20.73 -4.08
C ALA A 317 13.66 21.25 -3.81
N GLY A 318 14.28 21.96 -4.74
CA GLY A 318 15.67 22.39 -4.70
C GLY A 318 15.96 23.81 -4.16
N SER A 319 14.97 24.59 -3.73
CA SER A 319 15.21 26.00 -3.37
C SER A 319 15.42 26.29 -1.89
N ALA A 320 15.18 25.36 -1.00
CA ALA A 320 15.48 25.48 0.43
C ALA A 320 16.69 24.62 0.80
N ALA A 321 17.60 25.13 1.59
CA ALA A 321 18.78 24.40 2.09
C ALA A 321 18.31 23.14 2.84
N GLY A 322 18.42 21.98 2.18
CA GLY A 322 17.98 20.68 2.72
C GLY A 322 16.90 19.94 1.90
N SER A 323 16.41 20.53 0.79
CA SER A 323 15.37 19.89 -0.02
C SER A 323 15.93 18.72 -0.84
N MET A 324 15.12 17.66 -0.88
CA MET A 324 15.42 16.40 -1.55
C MET A 324 15.37 16.57 -3.07
N ASP A 325 16.50 16.42 -3.75
CA ASP A 325 16.62 16.66 -5.19
C ASP A 325 16.43 15.36 -5.99
N ALA A 326 15.19 14.82 -5.97
CA ALA A 326 14.82 13.67 -6.76
C ALA A 326 14.98 13.91 -8.27
N ALA A 327 14.85 15.18 -8.70
CA ALA A 327 15.03 15.55 -10.10
C ALA A 327 16.41 15.21 -10.60
N ASN A 328 17.46 15.46 -9.84
CA ASN A 328 18.83 15.17 -10.25
C ASN A 328 19.10 13.67 -10.41
N MET A 329 18.33 12.82 -9.72
CA MET A 329 18.43 11.38 -9.88
C MET A 329 17.64 10.86 -11.09
N LEU A 330 16.46 11.44 -11.37
CA LEU A 330 15.61 11.08 -12.51
C LEU A 330 16.14 11.61 -13.85
N LYS A 331 16.72 12.80 -13.87
CA LYS A 331 17.24 13.45 -15.07
C LYS A 331 18.14 12.58 -15.93
N PRO A 332 19.16 11.87 -15.40
CA PRO A 332 20.02 11.01 -16.20
C PRO A 332 19.26 9.85 -16.86
N ALA A 333 18.36 9.19 -16.13
CA ALA A 333 17.58 8.07 -16.64
C ALA A 333 16.58 8.50 -17.74
N LEU A 334 15.89 9.63 -17.54
CA LEU A 334 15.05 10.25 -18.55
C LEU A 334 15.88 10.73 -19.77
N ALA A 335 17.09 11.25 -19.52
CA ALA A 335 17.96 11.74 -20.56
C ALA A 335 18.47 10.61 -21.47
N ARG A 336 18.78 9.47 -20.92
CA ARG A 336 19.22 8.29 -21.67
C ARG A 336 18.06 7.50 -22.30
N GLY A 337 16.80 7.81 -21.91
CA GLY A 337 15.63 7.08 -22.38
C GLY A 337 15.51 5.69 -21.76
N GLU A 338 16.11 5.49 -20.59
CA GLU A 338 16.08 4.23 -19.83
C GLU A 338 14.73 3.97 -19.17
N ILE A 339 13.97 5.05 -18.91
CA ILE A 339 12.64 5.01 -18.33
C ILE A 339 11.66 5.80 -19.19
N GLN A 340 10.39 5.38 -19.19
CA GLN A 340 9.26 6.13 -19.75
C GLN A 340 8.45 6.72 -18.60
N CYS A 341 8.11 8.01 -18.72
CA CYS A 341 7.39 8.75 -17.71
C CYS A 341 6.27 9.59 -18.32
N ILE A 342 5.11 9.59 -17.68
CA ILE A 342 4.02 10.56 -17.91
C ILE A 342 4.03 11.49 -16.71
N GLY A 343 4.17 12.79 -16.94
CA GLY A 343 4.03 13.81 -15.89
C GLY A 343 2.70 14.51 -15.97
N ALA A 344 2.18 14.98 -14.83
CA ALA A 344 1.06 15.92 -14.78
C ALA A 344 1.43 17.14 -13.93
N THR A 345 1.02 18.34 -14.34
CA THR A 345 1.30 19.59 -13.62
C THR A 345 0.36 20.71 -14.07
N THR A 346 0.41 21.85 -13.40
CA THR A 346 -0.25 23.07 -13.84
C THR A 346 0.66 23.90 -14.78
N LEU A 347 0.10 24.86 -15.50
CA LEU A 347 0.87 25.71 -16.42
C LEU A 347 1.90 26.58 -15.68
N ASP A 348 1.51 27.11 -14.53
CA ASP A 348 2.39 27.96 -13.72
C ASP A 348 3.56 27.17 -13.13
N GLU A 349 3.29 25.99 -12.59
CA GLU A 349 4.34 25.13 -12.05
C GLU A 349 5.24 24.55 -13.14
N TYR A 350 4.69 24.28 -14.33
CA TYR A 350 5.48 23.89 -15.50
C TYR A 350 6.51 24.98 -15.85
N ARG A 351 6.06 26.25 -15.95
CA ARG A 351 6.93 27.41 -16.28
C ARG A 351 7.99 27.65 -15.19
N LYS A 352 7.62 27.49 -13.91
CA LYS A 352 8.55 27.74 -12.79
C LYS A 352 9.64 26.67 -12.68
N ASN A 353 9.28 25.40 -12.84
CA ASN A 353 10.12 24.29 -12.41
C ASN A 353 10.70 23.47 -13.58
N ILE A 354 9.94 23.26 -14.67
CA ILE A 354 10.34 22.37 -15.77
C ILE A 354 10.90 23.14 -16.96
N GLU A 355 10.24 24.23 -17.36
CA GLU A 355 10.65 25.01 -18.53
C GLU A 355 12.00 25.69 -18.33
N LYS A 356 12.34 26.09 -17.11
CA LYS A 356 13.64 26.68 -16.77
C LYS A 356 14.78 25.64 -16.80
N ASP A 357 14.46 24.35 -16.67
CA ASP A 357 15.43 23.26 -16.73
C ASP A 357 15.49 22.71 -18.16
N GLY A 358 16.42 23.21 -18.96
CA GLY A 358 16.56 22.81 -20.36
C GLY A 358 16.87 21.32 -20.57
N ALA A 359 17.33 20.60 -19.53
CA ALA A 359 17.55 19.17 -19.61
C ALA A 359 16.21 18.39 -19.53
N LEU A 360 15.28 18.84 -18.68
CA LEU A 360 13.94 18.25 -18.55
C LEU A 360 13.04 18.68 -19.71
N GLU A 361 13.02 19.97 -20.06
CA GLU A 361 12.19 20.50 -21.15
C GLU A 361 12.41 19.73 -22.47
N ARG A 362 13.67 19.39 -22.79
CA ARG A 362 13.99 18.64 -24.01
C ARG A 362 13.52 17.19 -23.98
N ARG A 363 13.12 16.66 -22.82
CA ARG A 363 12.72 15.25 -22.63
C ARG A 363 11.21 15.08 -22.58
N PHE A 364 10.50 16.09 -22.11
CA PHE A 364 9.05 16.08 -22.05
C PHE A 364 8.40 16.69 -23.30
N GLN A 365 7.27 16.10 -23.71
CA GLN A 365 6.42 16.63 -24.77
C GLN A 365 5.12 17.14 -24.16
N LYS A 366 4.85 18.42 -24.33
CA LYS A 366 3.66 19.09 -23.77
C LYS A 366 2.38 18.54 -24.40
N VAL A 367 1.38 18.28 -23.55
CA VAL A 367 0.00 17.98 -23.90
C VAL A 367 -0.88 18.89 -23.06
N MET A 368 -1.53 19.85 -23.70
CA MET A 368 -2.44 20.78 -23.02
C MET A 368 -3.76 20.08 -22.73
N VAL A 369 -4.26 20.25 -21.51
CA VAL A 369 -5.53 19.71 -21.03
C VAL A 369 -6.43 20.90 -20.64
N GLU A 370 -7.43 21.14 -21.44
CA GLU A 370 -8.42 22.18 -21.19
C GLU A 370 -9.57 21.68 -20.32
N PRO A 371 -10.27 22.55 -19.58
CA PRO A 371 -11.50 22.19 -18.88
C PRO A 371 -12.52 21.60 -19.86
N THR A 372 -13.33 20.65 -19.38
CA THR A 372 -14.43 20.09 -20.18
C THR A 372 -15.55 21.11 -20.36
N THR A 373 -16.27 21.00 -21.46
CA THR A 373 -17.49 21.79 -21.68
C THR A 373 -18.63 21.30 -20.76
N ALA A 374 -19.68 22.10 -20.60
CA ALA A 374 -20.85 21.71 -19.82
C ALA A 374 -21.51 20.41 -20.35
N ASP A 375 -21.59 20.25 -21.67
CA ASP A 375 -22.17 19.07 -22.31
C ASP A 375 -21.31 17.83 -22.09
N GLU A 376 -20.00 17.92 -22.23
CA GLU A 376 -19.06 16.84 -21.92
C GLU A 376 -19.10 16.48 -20.44
N THR A 377 -19.18 17.48 -19.55
CA THR A 377 -19.30 17.26 -18.11
C THR A 377 -20.57 16.52 -17.75
N LEU A 378 -21.70 16.87 -18.38
CA LEU A 378 -22.97 16.17 -18.20
C LEU A 378 -22.86 14.68 -18.63
N GLN A 379 -22.17 14.41 -19.73
CA GLN A 379 -21.93 13.03 -20.18
C GLN A 379 -21.03 12.29 -19.19
N ILE A 380 -20.00 12.94 -18.63
CA ILE A 380 -19.15 12.36 -17.56
C ILE A 380 -20.01 12.00 -16.37
N LEU A 381 -20.84 12.93 -15.84
CA LEU A 381 -21.72 12.67 -14.71
C LEU A 381 -22.66 11.48 -14.95
N ARG A 382 -23.25 11.38 -16.15
CA ARG A 382 -24.10 10.24 -16.50
C ARG A 382 -23.37 8.89 -16.49
N ASN A 383 -22.09 8.87 -16.84
CA ASN A 383 -21.30 7.64 -16.85
C ASN A 383 -20.78 7.21 -15.48
N ILE A 384 -20.57 8.14 -14.57
CA ILE A 384 -20.12 7.84 -13.20
C ILE A 384 -21.30 7.70 -12.21
N LYS A 385 -22.51 8.12 -12.63
CA LYS A 385 -23.73 8.15 -11.84
C LYS A 385 -23.95 6.88 -11.02
N ASP A 386 -23.92 5.73 -11.68
CA ASP A 386 -24.25 4.44 -11.05
C ASP A 386 -23.33 4.12 -9.86
N LYS A 387 -22.04 4.47 -9.94
CA LYS A 387 -21.08 4.27 -8.84
C LYS A 387 -21.37 5.17 -7.63
N TYR A 388 -21.81 6.41 -7.87
CA TYR A 388 -22.19 7.33 -6.80
C TYR A 388 -23.56 6.97 -6.21
N GLU A 389 -24.49 6.44 -7.03
CA GLU A 389 -25.76 5.90 -6.55
C GLU A 389 -25.55 4.71 -5.61
N ASP A 390 -24.66 3.78 -6.01
CA ASP A 390 -24.30 2.62 -5.19
C ASP A 390 -23.60 3.04 -3.88
N HIS A 391 -22.69 4.03 -3.97
CA HIS A 391 -21.93 4.50 -2.80
C HIS A 391 -22.80 5.19 -1.75
N HIS A 392 -23.70 6.07 -2.20
CA HIS A 392 -24.58 6.84 -1.29
C HIS A 392 -25.92 6.17 -1.05
N ASN A 393 -26.22 5.06 -1.73
CA ASN A 393 -27.53 4.41 -1.69
C ASN A 393 -28.69 5.38 -2.01
N VAL A 394 -28.50 6.17 -3.07
CA VAL A 394 -29.45 7.17 -3.58
C VAL A 394 -29.65 7.03 -5.07
N ASN A 395 -30.68 7.68 -5.63
CA ASN A 395 -30.89 7.74 -7.07
C ASN A 395 -30.79 9.20 -7.55
N TYR A 396 -29.98 9.46 -8.58
CA TYR A 396 -29.89 10.78 -9.20
C TYR A 396 -30.78 10.84 -10.45
N THR A 397 -31.63 11.85 -10.50
CA THR A 397 -32.41 12.15 -11.71
C THR A 397 -31.56 12.90 -12.74
N ASP A 398 -31.91 12.81 -14.03
CA ASP A 398 -31.21 13.60 -15.07
C ASP A 398 -31.27 15.10 -14.79
N ALA A 399 -32.42 15.58 -14.26
CA ALA A 399 -32.55 16.98 -13.85
C ALA A 399 -31.59 17.37 -12.72
N ALA A 400 -31.24 16.45 -11.79
CA ALA A 400 -30.24 16.70 -10.77
C ALA A 400 -28.84 16.81 -11.36
N LEU A 401 -28.48 15.95 -12.31
CA LEU A 401 -27.18 16.00 -13.02
C LEU A 401 -27.04 17.33 -13.81
N GLU A 402 -28.08 17.72 -14.54
CA GLU A 402 -28.11 19.02 -15.24
C GLU A 402 -28.00 20.21 -14.27
N ALA A 403 -28.66 20.12 -13.12
CA ALA A 403 -28.56 21.15 -12.07
C ALA A 403 -27.15 21.23 -11.48
N CYS A 404 -26.48 20.11 -11.21
CA CYS A 404 -25.08 20.09 -10.77
C CYS A 404 -24.17 20.82 -11.75
N VAL A 405 -24.29 20.55 -13.04
CA VAL A 405 -23.48 21.23 -14.06
C VAL A 405 -23.83 22.72 -14.14
N LYS A 406 -25.11 23.05 -14.29
CA LYS A 406 -25.56 24.44 -14.49
C LYS A 406 -25.29 25.36 -13.31
N LEU A 407 -25.50 24.85 -12.09
CA LEU A 407 -25.32 25.66 -10.88
C LEU A 407 -23.83 25.84 -10.55
N THR A 408 -23.01 24.80 -10.73
CA THR A 408 -21.57 24.94 -10.51
C THR A 408 -20.90 25.81 -11.58
N ASP A 409 -21.38 25.78 -12.81
CA ASP A 409 -20.91 26.69 -13.85
C ASP A 409 -21.16 28.16 -13.48
N ARG A 410 -22.37 28.43 -12.95
CA ARG A 410 -22.78 29.77 -12.63
C ARG A 410 -22.18 30.34 -11.33
N TYR A 411 -22.03 29.53 -10.30
CA TYR A 411 -21.73 29.99 -8.94
C TYR A 411 -20.33 29.62 -8.45
N ILE A 412 -19.67 28.60 -9.04
CA ILE A 412 -18.31 28.17 -8.67
C ILE A 412 -17.37 28.57 -9.80
N THR A 413 -16.68 29.71 -9.64
CA THR A 413 -15.82 30.31 -10.66
C THR A 413 -14.34 30.04 -10.42
N ASP A 414 -13.97 29.62 -9.22
CA ASP A 414 -12.59 29.35 -8.79
C ASP A 414 -12.12 27.91 -9.06
N ARG A 415 -13.04 27.04 -9.54
CA ARG A 415 -12.76 25.65 -9.90
C ARG A 415 -13.17 25.34 -11.34
N ASN A 416 -12.57 24.28 -11.89
CA ASN A 416 -12.77 23.87 -13.27
C ASN A 416 -13.65 22.63 -13.40
N PHE A 417 -14.27 22.48 -14.55
CA PHE A 417 -14.91 21.25 -14.95
C PHE A 417 -13.89 20.16 -15.32
N PRO A 418 -14.19 18.87 -15.06
CA PRO A 418 -15.45 18.32 -14.50
C PRO A 418 -15.52 18.31 -12.96
N ASP A 419 -14.42 18.57 -12.26
CA ASP A 419 -14.24 18.38 -10.82
C ASP A 419 -15.33 19.05 -9.97
N LYS A 420 -15.60 20.35 -10.21
CA LYS A 420 -16.64 21.09 -9.46
C LYS A 420 -18.05 20.51 -9.60
N ALA A 421 -18.36 19.84 -10.71
CA ALA A 421 -19.65 19.24 -10.93
C ALA A 421 -19.74 17.85 -10.28
N ILE A 422 -18.63 17.12 -10.26
CA ILE A 422 -18.50 15.84 -9.57
C ILE A 422 -18.63 16.05 -8.06
N ASP A 423 -17.92 17.04 -7.50
CA ASP A 423 -18.02 17.42 -6.09
C ASP A 423 -19.46 17.77 -5.70
N ALA A 424 -20.16 18.53 -6.55
CA ALA A 424 -21.56 18.88 -6.27
C ALA A 424 -22.50 17.66 -6.32
N LEU A 425 -22.22 16.69 -7.17
CA LEU A 425 -22.95 15.42 -7.23
C LEU A 425 -22.74 14.61 -5.95
N ASP A 426 -21.48 14.47 -5.55
CA ASP A 426 -21.08 13.72 -4.36
C ASP A 426 -21.66 14.32 -3.07
N GLU A 427 -21.55 15.62 -2.90
CA GLU A 427 -22.10 16.38 -1.77
C GLU A 427 -23.64 16.26 -1.71
N ALA A 428 -24.32 16.34 -2.86
CA ALA A 428 -25.77 16.19 -2.93
C ALA A 428 -26.22 14.78 -2.52
N GLY A 429 -25.51 13.73 -2.99
CA GLY A 429 -25.77 12.35 -2.63
C GLY A 429 -25.58 12.08 -1.15
N SER A 430 -24.45 12.50 -0.61
CA SER A 430 -24.12 12.39 0.80
C SER A 430 -25.20 13.06 1.68
N ARG A 431 -25.62 14.26 1.30
CA ARG A 431 -26.66 15.01 2.03
C ARG A 431 -28.00 14.29 2.02
N VAL A 432 -28.43 13.76 0.88
CA VAL A 432 -29.68 13.00 0.76
C VAL A 432 -29.62 11.72 1.58
N HIS A 433 -28.51 10.99 1.50
CA HIS A 433 -28.27 9.77 2.29
C HIS A 433 -28.44 10.08 3.79
N LEU A 434 -27.74 11.08 4.32
CA LEU A 434 -27.81 11.46 5.73
C LEU A 434 -29.21 11.97 6.16
N THR A 435 -29.95 12.61 5.26
CA THR A 435 -31.29 13.12 5.55
C THR A 435 -32.33 12.01 5.57
N ASN A 436 -32.13 10.96 4.77
CA ASN A 436 -33.06 9.84 4.64
C ASN A 436 -32.77 8.66 5.59
N VAL A 437 -31.78 8.78 6.49
CA VAL A 437 -31.60 7.82 7.60
C VAL A 437 -32.71 8.05 8.65
N SER A 438 -33.97 7.85 8.25
CA SER A 438 -35.03 7.59 9.20
C SER A 438 -34.97 6.11 9.55
N VAL A 439 -34.41 5.80 10.71
CA VAL A 439 -34.46 4.45 11.27
C VAL A 439 -35.96 4.07 11.30
N PRO A 440 -36.39 2.94 10.74
CA PRO A 440 -37.77 2.49 10.87
C PRO A 440 -38.18 2.49 12.32
N LYS A 441 -39.37 3.00 12.62
CA LYS A 441 -39.87 3.09 14.02
C LYS A 441 -39.81 1.74 14.73
N GLU A 442 -39.92 0.65 14.00
CA GLU A 442 -39.82 -0.73 14.50
C GLU A 442 -38.44 -1.03 15.09
N ILE A 443 -37.37 -0.53 14.43
CA ILE A 443 -35.98 -0.68 14.92
C ILE A 443 -35.75 0.22 16.14
N GLU A 444 -36.20 1.48 16.12
CA GLU A 444 -36.13 2.38 17.28
C GLU A 444 -36.87 1.81 18.51
N ASP A 445 -38.01 1.20 18.28
CA ASP A 445 -38.81 0.63 19.37
C ASP A 445 -38.14 -0.67 19.90
N GLN A 446 -37.51 -1.46 19.07
CA GLN A 446 -36.71 -2.61 19.53
C GLN A 446 -35.44 -2.21 20.25
N GLU A 447 -34.70 -1.19 19.78
CA GLU A 447 -33.54 -0.66 20.50
C GLU A 447 -33.94 -0.13 21.90
N LYS A 448 -35.08 0.55 22.04
CA LYS A 448 -35.59 0.98 23.34
C LYS A 448 -35.91 -0.19 24.27
N LEU A 449 -36.49 -1.27 23.74
CA LEU A 449 -36.78 -2.48 24.51
C LEU A 449 -35.50 -3.19 24.98
N ILE A 450 -34.46 -3.20 24.15
CA ILE A 450 -33.12 -3.73 24.50
C ILE A 450 -32.49 -2.88 25.60
N GLU A 451 -32.58 -1.55 25.51
CA GLU A 451 -32.04 -0.62 26.50
C GLU A 451 -32.81 -0.73 27.85
N GLU A 452 -34.13 -0.87 27.81
CA GLU A 452 -34.94 -1.15 28.99
C GLU A 452 -34.58 -2.49 29.64
N ALA A 453 -34.41 -3.57 28.87
CA ALA A 453 -33.99 -4.87 29.37
C ALA A 453 -32.60 -4.81 30.02
N LYS A 454 -31.69 -4.04 29.44
CA LYS A 454 -30.32 -3.80 29.96
C LYS A 454 -30.33 -3.02 31.26
N ASN A 455 -31.19 -1.98 31.37
CA ASN A 455 -31.35 -1.19 32.58
C ASN A 455 -31.99 -2.04 33.72
N ASN A 456 -33.03 -2.79 33.43
CA ASN A 456 -33.68 -3.69 34.37
C ASN A 456 -32.72 -4.81 34.85
N LYS A 457 -31.88 -5.35 33.96
CA LYS A 457 -30.83 -6.26 34.34
C LYS A 457 -29.84 -5.65 35.34
N ASN A 458 -29.36 -4.40 35.05
CA ASN A 458 -28.45 -3.71 35.95
C ASN A 458 -29.05 -3.38 37.31
N GLU A 459 -30.33 -3.04 37.36
CA GLU A 459 -31.05 -2.84 38.63
C GLU A 459 -31.24 -4.14 39.43
N ALA A 460 -31.57 -5.23 38.74
CA ALA A 460 -31.66 -6.56 39.35
C ALA A 460 -30.32 -7.04 39.94
N VAL A 461 -29.20 -6.74 39.24
CA VAL A 461 -27.85 -7.00 39.76
C VAL A 461 -27.54 -6.16 41.00
N LYS A 462 -27.90 -4.84 41.00
CA LYS A 462 -27.69 -3.97 42.15
C LYS A 462 -28.51 -4.41 43.37
N SER A 463 -29.72 -4.94 43.16
CA SER A 463 -30.58 -5.48 44.20
C SER A 463 -30.24 -6.93 44.58
N GLN A 464 -29.15 -7.50 44.08
CA GLN A 464 -28.67 -8.90 44.32
C GLN A 464 -29.69 -9.99 43.96
N ASN A 465 -30.63 -9.68 43.06
CA ASN A 465 -31.60 -10.65 42.56
C ASN A 465 -31.10 -11.28 41.27
N PHE A 466 -30.23 -12.27 41.40
CA PHE A 466 -29.54 -12.90 40.28
C PHE A 466 -30.45 -13.72 39.34
N GLU A 467 -31.56 -14.24 39.85
CA GLU A 467 -32.54 -14.99 39.05
C GLU A 467 -33.26 -14.02 38.06
N LEU A 468 -33.67 -12.86 38.57
CA LEU A 468 -34.30 -11.83 37.77
C LEU A 468 -33.31 -11.20 36.77
N ALA A 469 -32.05 -11.02 37.14
CA ALA A 469 -30.99 -10.55 36.26
C ALA A 469 -30.68 -11.55 35.10
N ALA A 470 -30.76 -12.84 35.38
CA ALA A 470 -30.61 -13.88 34.35
C ALA A 470 -31.73 -13.85 33.31
N SER A 471 -33.01 -13.68 33.78
CA SER A 471 -34.15 -13.59 32.87
C SER A 471 -34.10 -12.35 31.96
N PHE A 472 -33.65 -11.20 32.48
CA PHE A 472 -33.48 -9.98 31.67
C PHE A 472 -32.32 -10.11 30.69
N ARG A 473 -31.23 -10.82 31.03
CA ARG A 473 -30.14 -11.12 30.12
C ARG A 473 -30.56 -12.01 28.94
N ASP A 474 -31.39 -13.00 29.22
CA ASP A 474 -31.88 -13.89 28.15
C ASP A 474 -32.86 -13.14 27.23
N LYS A 475 -33.69 -12.24 27.80
CA LYS A 475 -34.57 -11.36 27.03
C LYS A 475 -33.78 -10.34 26.19
N GLU A 476 -32.68 -9.77 26.72
CA GLU A 476 -31.77 -8.87 26.00
C GLU A 476 -31.17 -9.60 24.77
N LYS A 477 -30.73 -10.88 24.94
CA LYS A 477 -30.19 -11.68 23.84
C LYS A 477 -31.24 -12.03 22.78
N GLU A 478 -32.46 -12.34 23.20
CA GLU A 478 -33.55 -12.67 22.28
C GLU A 478 -33.95 -11.46 21.44
N LEU A 479 -34.03 -10.26 22.02
CA LEU A 479 -34.30 -9.01 21.33
C LEU A 479 -33.14 -8.60 20.41
N ALA A 480 -31.88 -8.83 20.80
CA ALA A 480 -30.73 -8.56 19.96
C ALA A 480 -30.69 -9.48 18.72
N VAL A 481 -31.05 -10.75 18.84
CA VAL A 481 -31.18 -11.67 17.69
C VAL A 481 -32.32 -11.25 16.76
N GLN A 482 -33.41 -10.70 17.29
CA GLN A 482 -34.53 -10.18 16.48
C GLN A 482 -34.17 -8.88 15.74
N LEU A 483 -33.20 -8.10 16.24
CA LEU A 483 -32.69 -6.90 15.59
C LEU A 483 -31.74 -7.23 14.44
N ASP A 484 -31.00 -8.35 14.54
CA ASP A 484 -30.01 -8.80 13.53
C ASP A 484 -30.66 -9.53 12.33
N VAL A 485 -31.96 -9.86 12.39
CA VAL A 485 -32.74 -10.53 11.33
C VAL A 485 -33.55 -9.52 10.52
#